data_85c94f0dd029a019387bd1dcb0c0f54f
#
_entry.id   85c94f0dd029a019387bd1dcb0c0f54f
#
_cell.length_a   1.000
_cell.length_b   1.000
_cell.length_c   1.000
_cell.angle_alpha   90.00
_cell.angle_beta   90.00
_cell.angle_gamma   90.00
#
_symmetry.space_group_name_H-M   'P 1'
#
loop_
_entity.id
_entity.type
_entity.pdbx_description
1 polymer ?
#
loop_
_entity_poly.entity_id
_entity_poly.type
_entity_poly.pdbx_seq_one_letter_code
_entity_poly.pdbx_strand_id
1 'polypeptide(L)'
;LYATEHGPSGFQGCCRDELNYIEPGKNYGWPEIRGDEKREGMVSPVIESGTSETWAPAGAAFATRGAWSGSLLFTGLRGQTLYRVIIDSNDPRKVTKLDRLLYRQFGRLRDIVESPDGSLYLLTSNRDGRGSPKDDDDRVLRLSFK
;
A
#
# COMPACT_ATOMS: atom_id res chain seq x y z
N LEU A 1 -8.41 12.11 -0.79
CA LEU A 1 -8.22 10.83 -1.48
C LEU A 1 -6.76 10.38 -1.35
N TYR A 2 -6.53 9.05 -1.22
CA TYR A 2 -5.19 8.47 -1.30
C TYR A 2 -5.15 7.46 -2.42
N ALA A 3 -3.99 7.32 -3.05
CA ALA A 3 -3.72 6.34 -4.10
C ALA A 3 -2.36 5.67 -3.88
N THR A 4 -2.29 4.40 -4.17
CA THR A 4 -1.04 3.65 -4.24
C THR A 4 -0.53 3.64 -5.68
N GLU A 5 0.78 3.77 -5.87
CA GLU A 5 1.41 3.80 -7.19
C GLU A 5 2.68 2.95 -7.20
N HIS A 6 2.85 2.18 -8.28
CA HIS A 6 4.10 1.44 -8.49
C HIS A 6 5.19 2.38 -8.98
N GLY A 7 6.36 2.26 -8.41
CA GLY A 7 7.56 2.88 -8.94
C GLY A 7 8.07 2.21 -10.23
N PRO A 8 9.19 2.68 -10.76
CA PRO A 8 9.77 2.15 -11.99
C PRO A 8 10.14 0.67 -11.86
N SER A 9 10.15 -0.02 -13.00
CA SER A 9 10.52 -1.44 -13.08
C SER A 9 11.32 -1.76 -14.35
N GLY A 10 11.97 -2.94 -14.39
CA GLY A 10 12.76 -3.37 -15.52
C GLY A 10 13.99 -2.50 -15.75
N PHE A 11 14.22 -2.08 -16.97
CA PHE A 11 15.38 -1.26 -17.36
C PHE A 11 15.34 0.16 -16.79
N GLN A 12 14.20 0.62 -16.31
CA GLN A 12 14.05 1.93 -15.65
C GLN A 12 14.50 1.93 -14.18
N GLY A 13 14.92 0.78 -13.66
CA GLY A 13 15.32 0.61 -12.28
C GLY A 13 14.26 -0.11 -11.45
N CYS A 14 14.33 0.07 -10.13
CA CYS A 14 13.34 -0.49 -9.20
C CYS A 14 12.93 0.52 -8.14
N CYS A 15 11.95 0.06 -7.41
CA CYS A 15 11.55 0.57 -6.11
C CYS A 15 10.82 1.90 -6.22
N ARG A 16 10.86 2.74 -5.19
CA ARG A 16 10.13 4.01 -5.22
C ARG A 16 8.61 3.85 -5.39
N ASP A 17 8.05 2.74 -4.91
CA ASP A 17 6.60 2.58 -4.83
C ASP A 17 6.02 3.61 -3.85
N GLU A 18 4.86 4.16 -4.15
CA GLU A 18 4.37 5.37 -3.51
C GLU A 18 2.98 5.21 -2.90
N LEU A 19 2.73 5.94 -1.83
CA LEU A 19 1.41 6.33 -1.37
C LEU A 19 1.25 7.83 -1.55
N ASN A 20 0.29 8.24 -2.35
CA ASN A 20 0.01 9.62 -2.70
C ASN A 20 -1.26 10.14 -2.02
N TYR A 21 -1.21 11.36 -1.47
CA TYR A 21 -2.42 12.12 -1.11
C TYR A 21 -2.87 12.94 -2.31
N ILE A 22 -4.01 12.58 -2.89
CA ILE A 22 -4.47 13.11 -4.16
C ILE A 22 -5.31 14.37 -3.97
N GLU A 23 -4.90 15.45 -4.64
CA GLU A 23 -5.58 16.73 -4.72
C GLU A 23 -5.91 17.07 -6.18
N PRO A 24 -7.08 17.68 -6.44
CA PRO A 24 -7.47 18.04 -7.80
C PRO A 24 -6.44 18.93 -8.51
N GLY A 25 -6.16 18.64 -9.76
CA GLY A 25 -5.30 19.45 -10.62
C GLY A 25 -3.80 19.39 -10.30
N LYS A 26 -3.36 18.53 -9.38
CA LYS A 26 -1.94 18.37 -9.05
C LYS A 26 -1.25 17.33 -9.96
N ASN A 27 0.03 17.57 -10.22
CA ASN A 27 0.92 16.67 -10.95
C ASN A 27 1.81 15.90 -9.95
N TYR A 28 1.74 14.56 -9.96
CA TYR A 28 2.52 13.67 -9.07
C TYR A 28 3.84 13.21 -9.70
N GLY A 29 4.19 13.78 -10.83
CA GLY A 29 5.55 13.87 -11.30
C GLY A 29 6.05 12.80 -12.26
N TRP A 30 5.41 11.63 -12.35
CA TRP A 30 5.87 10.60 -13.29
C TRP A 30 5.78 11.08 -14.75
N PRO A 31 6.82 10.84 -15.59
CA PRO A 31 8.11 10.17 -15.30
C PRO A 31 9.25 11.12 -14.85
N GLU A 32 8.96 12.38 -14.61
CA GLU A 32 9.94 13.46 -14.37
C GLU A 32 10.59 13.42 -12.99
N ILE A 33 9.83 12.97 -11.96
CA ILE A 33 10.32 12.70 -10.60
C ILE A 33 9.82 11.34 -10.13
N ARG A 34 10.48 10.77 -9.13
CA ARG A 34 10.18 9.45 -8.55
C ARG A 34 10.40 9.51 -7.04
N GLY A 35 9.48 8.93 -6.27
CA GLY A 35 9.57 8.89 -4.82
C GLY A 35 9.72 10.29 -4.21
N ASP A 36 10.72 10.50 -3.38
CA ASP A 36 10.95 11.74 -2.65
C ASP A 36 11.63 12.87 -3.45
N GLU A 37 11.89 12.67 -4.74
CA GLU A 37 12.46 13.71 -5.62
C GLU A 37 11.54 14.94 -5.65
N LYS A 38 12.15 16.11 -5.86
CA LYS A 38 11.46 17.41 -5.84
C LYS A 38 11.63 18.13 -7.17
N ARG A 39 10.53 18.64 -7.71
CA ARG A 39 10.52 19.55 -8.87
C ARG A 39 9.37 20.56 -8.71
N GLU A 40 9.63 21.77 -9.17
CA GLU A 40 8.62 22.83 -9.13
C GLU A 40 7.34 22.43 -9.91
N GLY A 41 6.18 22.68 -9.32
CA GLY A 41 4.88 22.31 -9.89
C GLY A 41 4.49 20.84 -9.71
N MET A 42 5.35 20.01 -9.10
CA MET A 42 5.11 18.60 -8.85
C MET A 42 4.99 18.30 -7.37
N VAL A 43 4.21 17.27 -7.04
CA VAL A 43 3.90 16.85 -5.67
C VAL A 43 4.54 15.50 -5.40
N SER A 44 5.35 15.42 -4.35
CA SER A 44 5.92 14.15 -3.91
C SER A 44 4.92 13.35 -3.08
N PRO A 45 5.08 12.02 -3.01
CA PRO A 45 4.24 11.14 -2.21
C PRO A 45 4.29 11.49 -0.71
N VAL A 46 3.30 10.99 0.05
CA VAL A 46 3.29 11.11 1.51
C VAL A 46 4.24 10.11 2.16
N ILE A 47 4.44 8.96 1.57
CA ILE A 47 5.51 7.99 1.85
C ILE A 47 5.89 7.24 0.58
N GLU A 48 7.10 6.71 0.54
CA GLU A 48 7.59 5.87 -0.54
C GLU A 48 8.44 4.69 -0.01
N SER A 49 8.69 3.70 -0.86
CA SER A 49 9.37 2.45 -0.45
C SER A 49 10.90 2.57 -0.35
N GLY A 50 11.47 3.69 -0.74
CA GLY A 50 12.91 3.89 -0.82
C GLY A 50 13.52 3.31 -2.10
N THR A 51 14.84 3.28 -2.13
CA THR A 51 15.64 2.84 -3.29
C THR A 51 15.98 1.35 -3.28
N SER A 52 15.71 0.64 -2.20
CA SER A 52 16.14 -0.75 -1.99
C SER A 52 14.99 -1.72 -1.75
N GLU A 53 13.79 -1.23 -1.52
CA GLU A 53 12.62 -2.05 -1.24
C GLU A 53 11.53 -1.86 -2.29
N THR A 54 10.87 -2.92 -2.68
CA THR A 54 9.70 -2.90 -3.56
C THR A 54 8.49 -3.42 -2.80
N TRP A 55 7.47 -2.59 -2.67
CA TRP A 55 6.17 -3.00 -2.11
C TRP A 55 5.30 -3.66 -3.17
N ALA A 56 5.33 -3.16 -4.41
CA ALA A 56 4.35 -3.39 -5.45
C ALA A 56 2.93 -3.25 -4.84
N PRO A 57 2.56 -2.04 -4.43
CA PRO A 57 1.33 -1.81 -3.68
C PRO A 57 0.11 -2.13 -4.55
N ALA A 58 -0.97 -2.57 -3.91
CA ALA A 58 -2.20 -2.94 -4.61
C ALA A 58 -3.41 -2.35 -3.88
N GLY A 59 -4.42 -3.13 -3.53
CA GLY A 59 -5.62 -2.62 -2.91
C GLY A 59 -5.38 -1.83 -1.62
N ALA A 60 -6.18 -0.80 -1.41
CA ALA A 60 -6.12 0.04 -0.22
C ALA A 60 -7.52 0.39 0.30
N ALA A 61 -7.67 0.45 1.62
CA ALA A 61 -8.91 0.82 2.30
C ALA A 61 -8.64 1.56 3.60
N PHE A 62 -9.54 2.46 3.98
CA PHE A 62 -9.58 2.96 5.34
C PHE A 62 -10.30 1.96 6.24
N ALA A 63 -9.73 1.66 7.39
CA ALA A 63 -10.46 1.03 8.47
C ALA A 63 -11.29 2.10 9.18
N THR A 64 -12.61 1.96 9.14
CA THR A 64 -13.53 2.94 9.73
C THR A 64 -14.02 2.50 11.11
N ARG A 65 -13.80 1.21 11.47
CA ARG A 65 -14.26 0.58 12.71
C ARG A 65 -13.17 -0.26 13.38
N GLY A 66 -13.43 -0.65 14.61
CA GLY A 66 -12.57 -1.56 15.37
C GLY A 66 -11.24 -0.94 15.80
N ALA A 67 -10.28 -1.80 16.15
CA ALA A 67 -8.99 -1.42 16.73
C ALA A 67 -8.09 -0.60 15.80
N TRP A 68 -8.34 -0.62 14.47
CA TRP A 68 -7.56 0.12 13.48
C TRP A 68 -8.33 1.29 12.86
N SER A 69 -9.46 1.66 13.45
CA SER A 69 -10.25 2.80 12.99
C SER A 69 -9.38 4.05 12.79
N GLY A 70 -9.58 4.72 11.65
CA GLY A 70 -8.79 5.88 11.23
C GLY A 70 -7.46 5.55 10.53
N SER A 71 -7.08 4.27 10.45
CA SER A 71 -5.88 3.87 9.71
C SER A 71 -6.18 3.67 8.23
N LEU A 72 -5.24 4.06 7.37
CA LEU A 72 -5.21 3.63 5.99
C LEU A 72 -4.42 2.31 5.90
N LEU A 73 -5.00 1.32 5.24
CA LEU A 73 -4.38 0.02 5.00
C LEU A 73 -4.09 -0.12 3.52
N PHE A 74 -2.94 -0.67 3.16
CA PHE A 74 -2.69 -1.09 1.77
C PHE A 74 -1.89 -2.38 1.72
N THR A 75 -2.05 -3.11 0.64
CA THR A 75 -1.42 -4.42 0.44
C THR A 75 -0.20 -4.32 -0.44
N GLY A 76 0.80 -5.17 -0.20
CA GLY A 76 1.98 -5.30 -1.02
C GLY A 76 2.07 -6.67 -1.69
N LEU A 77 2.14 -6.68 -3.03
CA LEU A 77 2.32 -7.90 -3.80
C LEU A 77 3.74 -8.45 -3.68
N ARG A 78 4.74 -7.63 -4.01
CA ARG A 78 6.14 -8.03 -3.90
C ARG A 78 6.65 -7.90 -2.47
N GLY A 79 6.19 -6.90 -1.75
CA GLY A 79 6.48 -6.72 -0.32
C GLY A 79 5.88 -7.81 0.56
N GLN A 80 4.86 -8.54 0.09
CA GLN A 80 4.18 -9.62 0.83
C GLN A 80 3.77 -9.17 2.24
N THR A 81 3.22 -7.97 2.34
CA THR A 81 2.98 -7.27 3.60
C THR A 81 1.64 -6.55 3.55
N LEU A 82 0.93 -6.55 4.66
CA LEU A 82 -0.13 -5.59 4.91
C LEU A 82 0.50 -4.37 5.61
N TYR A 83 0.41 -3.23 4.96
CA TYR A 83 0.89 -1.95 5.50
C TYR A 83 -0.26 -1.22 6.18
N ARG A 84 0.00 -0.73 7.40
CA ARG A 84 -0.93 0.13 8.15
C ARG A 84 -0.31 1.49 8.33
N VAL A 85 -0.97 2.51 7.80
CA VAL A 85 -0.52 3.90 7.82
C VAL A 85 -1.36 4.70 8.80
N ILE A 86 -0.71 5.38 9.71
CA ILE A 86 -1.33 6.37 10.60
C ILE A 86 -1.03 7.76 10.06
N ILE A 87 -2.08 8.47 9.68
CA ILE A 87 -2.01 9.81 9.14
C ILE A 87 -2.26 10.80 10.27
N ASP A 88 -1.55 11.93 10.27
CA ASP A 88 -1.75 13.01 11.22
C ASP A 88 -3.18 13.58 11.08
N SER A 89 -3.86 13.77 12.19
CA SER A 89 -5.25 14.26 12.18
C SER A 89 -5.39 15.71 11.68
N ASN A 90 -4.32 16.49 11.71
CA ASN A 90 -4.31 17.90 11.33
C ASN A 90 -3.64 18.12 9.96
N ASP A 91 -2.90 17.14 9.46
CA ASP A 91 -2.20 17.23 8.18
C ASP A 91 -2.33 15.91 7.39
N PRO A 92 -3.20 15.86 6.36
CA PRO A 92 -3.41 14.66 5.57
C PRO A 92 -2.19 14.25 4.73
N ARG A 93 -1.18 15.10 4.64
CA ARG A 93 0.08 14.78 3.94
C ARG A 93 1.15 14.20 4.86
N LYS A 94 0.91 14.19 6.16
CA LYS A 94 1.88 13.73 7.14
C LYS A 94 1.53 12.34 7.65
N VAL A 95 2.38 11.38 7.31
CA VAL A 95 2.35 10.04 7.89
C VAL A 95 3.14 10.05 9.20
N THR A 96 2.50 9.66 10.29
CA THR A 96 3.11 9.59 11.62
C THR A 96 3.66 8.21 11.95
N LYS A 97 3.11 7.16 11.30
CA LYS A 97 3.55 5.78 11.52
C LYS A 97 3.24 4.91 10.31
N LEU A 98 4.15 3.99 10.00
CA LEU A 98 3.97 2.89 9.06
C LEU A 98 4.26 1.57 9.77
N ASP A 99 3.23 0.77 9.99
CA ASP A 99 3.35 -0.59 10.51
C ASP A 99 3.41 -1.60 9.35
N ARG A 100 4.23 -2.63 9.51
CA ARG A 100 4.34 -3.76 8.58
C ARG A 100 3.78 -5.00 9.26
N LEU A 101 2.68 -5.49 8.75
CA LEU A 101 1.91 -6.58 9.35
C LEU A 101 1.89 -7.79 8.42
N LEU A 102 1.79 -8.99 8.98
CA LEU A 102 1.69 -10.25 8.23
C LEU A 102 2.84 -10.50 7.23
N TYR A 103 4.01 -9.89 7.46
CA TYR A 103 5.15 -9.96 6.56
C TYR A 103 5.49 -11.40 6.18
N ARG A 104 5.40 -11.73 4.89
CA ARG A 104 5.66 -13.03 4.27
C ARG A 104 4.85 -14.22 4.81
N GLN A 105 3.78 -13.98 5.59
CA GLN A 105 2.98 -15.08 6.16
C GLN A 105 2.03 -15.71 5.14
N PHE A 106 1.52 -14.91 4.21
CA PHE A 106 0.49 -15.33 3.25
C PHE A 106 0.90 -15.09 1.78
N GLY A 107 2.17 -14.76 1.54
CA GLY A 107 2.67 -14.45 0.20
C GLY A 107 2.17 -13.10 -0.31
N ARG A 108 1.84 -13.03 -1.59
CA ARG A 108 1.43 -11.80 -2.29
C ARG A 108 0.03 -11.40 -1.86
N LEU A 109 -0.07 -10.23 -1.27
CA LEU A 109 -1.35 -9.66 -0.82
C LEU A 109 -1.90 -8.73 -1.91
N ARG A 110 -3.11 -9.03 -2.38
CA ARG A 110 -3.72 -8.39 -3.56
C ARG A 110 -4.64 -7.24 -3.20
N ASP A 111 -5.49 -7.42 -2.19
CA ASP A 111 -6.51 -6.45 -1.86
C ASP A 111 -6.88 -6.51 -0.40
N ILE A 112 -7.44 -5.43 0.11
CA ILE A 112 -8.03 -5.34 1.44
C ILE A 112 -9.32 -4.54 1.36
N VAL A 113 -10.36 -5.03 2.03
CA VAL A 113 -11.66 -4.38 2.08
C VAL A 113 -12.25 -4.47 3.49
N GLU A 114 -12.90 -3.40 3.92
CA GLU A 114 -13.72 -3.40 5.13
C GLU A 114 -15.18 -3.71 4.76
N SER A 115 -15.75 -4.72 5.41
CA SER A 115 -17.17 -5.06 5.26
C SER A 115 -18.05 -4.13 6.11
N PRO A 116 -19.39 -4.10 5.85
CA PRO A 116 -20.30 -3.24 6.60
C PRO A 116 -20.32 -3.48 8.12
N ASP A 117 -19.93 -4.67 8.58
CA ASP A 117 -19.82 -5.00 10.00
C ASP A 117 -18.47 -4.57 10.63
N GLY A 118 -17.56 -4.00 9.82
CA GLY A 118 -16.21 -3.59 10.25
C GLY A 118 -15.16 -4.69 10.21
N SER A 119 -15.51 -5.89 9.74
CA SER A 119 -14.52 -6.94 9.51
C SER A 119 -13.64 -6.58 8.31
N LEU A 120 -12.35 -6.82 8.43
CA LEU A 120 -11.39 -6.63 7.34
C LEU A 120 -11.14 -7.96 6.63
N TYR A 121 -11.23 -7.94 5.31
CA TYR A 121 -10.93 -9.10 4.47
C TYR A 121 -9.74 -8.80 3.58
N LEU A 122 -8.81 -9.74 3.55
CA LEU A 122 -7.55 -9.65 2.80
C LEU A 122 -7.51 -10.75 1.74
N LEU A 123 -7.14 -10.40 0.52
CA LEU A 123 -7.05 -11.32 -0.61
C LEU A 123 -5.59 -11.62 -0.93
N THR A 124 -5.27 -12.89 -1.19
CA THR A 124 -3.97 -13.28 -1.71
C THR A 124 -3.98 -13.42 -3.24
N SER A 125 -2.81 -13.43 -3.86
CA SER A 125 -2.61 -13.61 -5.30
C SER A 125 -1.29 -14.33 -5.57
N ASN A 126 -1.17 -15.55 -5.07
CA ASN A 126 0.05 -16.36 -5.19
C ASN A 126 0.08 -17.16 -6.50
N ARG A 127 -1.08 -17.36 -7.15
CA ARG A 127 -1.22 -18.08 -8.43
C ARG A 127 -1.13 -17.18 -9.68
N ASP A 128 -0.75 -15.91 -9.52
CA ASP A 128 -0.64 -14.93 -10.62
C ASP A 128 0.63 -15.10 -11.51
N GLY A 129 1.36 -16.19 -11.35
CA GLY A 129 2.61 -16.46 -12.07
C GLY A 129 3.85 -15.76 -11.52
N ARG A 130 3.71 -14.95 -10.46
CA ARG A 130 4.80 -14.24 -9.78
C ARG A 130 4.93 -14.61 -8.31
N GLY A 131 4.02 -15.42 -7.80
CA GLY A 131 4.00 -15.94 -6.45
C GLY A 131 4.57 -17.34 -6.35
N SER A 132 4.57 -17.86 -5.12
CA SER A 132 4.88 -19.27 -4.81
C SER A 132 3.65 -19.85 -4.13
N PRO A 133 2.68 -20.37 -4.91
CA PRO A 133 1.39 -20.82 -4.36
C PRO A 133 1.55 -22.07 -3.51
N LYS A 134 0.73 -22.15 -2.47
CA LYS A 134 0.45 -23.34 -1.69
C LYS A 134 -0.82 -24.02 -2.20
N ASP A 135 -1.14 -25.20 -1.68
CA ASP A 135 -2.31 -25.96 -2.13
C ASP A 135 -3.63 -25.21 -1.89
N ASP A 136 -3.71 -24.45 -0.78
CA ASP A 136 -4.87 -23.66 -0.37
C ASP A 136 -4.92 -22.22 -0.91
N ASP A 137 -3.98 -21.83 -1.78
CA ASP A 137 -4.02 -20.51 -2.44
C ASP A 137 -4.95 -20.51 -3.67
N ASP A 138 -5.54 -19.39 -4.07
CA ASP A 138 -5.51 -18.08 -3.40
C ASP A 138 -6.63 -18.02 -2.36
N ARG A 139 -6.45 -17.16 -1.35
CA ARG A 139 -7.31 -17.14 -0.16
C ARG A 139 -7.99 -15.80 0.06
N VAL A 140 -9.16 -15.87 0.67
CA VAL A 140 -9.81 -14.73 1.33
C VAL A 140 -9.62 -14.92 2.84
N LEU A 141 -8.90 -14.04 3.48
CA LEU A 141 -8.56 -14.08 4.89
C LEU A 141 -9.38 -13.03 5.64
N ARG A 142 -10.08 -13.44 6.68
CA ARG A 142 -10.71 -12.50 7.61
C ARG A 142 -9.72 -12.16 8.72
N LEU A 143 -9.49 -10.88 8.94
CA LEU A 143 -8.67 -10.40 10.05
C LEU A 143 -9.53 -10.26 11.30
N SER A 144 -9.11 -10.90 12.39
CA SER A 144 -9.73 -10.77 13.70
C SER A 144 -8.74 -10.20 14.69
N PHE A 145 -9.20 -9.27 15.51
CA PHE A 145 -8.41 -8.69 16.58
C PHE A 145 -8.74 -9.42 17.89
N LYS A 146 -7.71 -9.87 18.57
CA LYS A 146 -7.83 -10.43 19.92
C LYS A 146 -7.65 -9.33 20.94
#